data_204c436d9c36a079f63f10a5794503b7
#
_entry.id   204c436d9c36a079f63f10a5794503b7
#
_cell.length_a   1.000
_cell.length_b   1.000
_cell.length_c   1.000
_cell.angle_alpha   90.00
_cell.angle_beta   90.00
_cell.angle_gamma   90.00
#
_symmetry.space_group_name_H-M   'P 1'
#
loop_
_entity.id
_entity.type
_entity.pdbx_description
1 polymer ?
#
loop_
_entity_poly.entity_id
_entity_poly.type
_entity_poly.pdbx_seq_one_letter_code
_entity_poly.pdbx_strand_id
1 'polypeptide(L)'
;MNMRKNGFSLVELLVAITISMVALVAVSASYVSSRQTNKVQGMQNPLTEEGRYAISMIQRIVSQAGFRQTPVSAMPADRIEVAANVLTARFEADGRNLIACDGSVPLAGAAQTLVIQKTNTGKLQCGTVDWIAPAISGTGNSSEVVDFLVKFGIDTGPALTPENFGCGIANAGTKLRDCIADSYVSTLPLGVNADQIVSVKVCLLLRSEAVDSSVMKPALVKNCSGTDIANTKDDRKLYRAFWTTILLKNR
;
A
#
# COMPACT_ATOMS: atom_id res chain seq x y z
N MET A 1 5.15 -64.67 -45.39
CA MET A 1 4.69 -63.29 -45.48
C MET A 1 5.90 -62.39 -45.55
N ASN A 2 6.39 -61.99 -46.79
CA ASN A 2 7.57 -61.16 -46.95
C ASN A 2 7.19 -59.71 -46.70
N MET A 3 7.56 -59.12 -45.53
CA MET A 3 7.49 -57.69 -45.27
C MET A 3 8.53 -56.98 -46.18
N ARG A 4 8.05 -56.23 -47.16
CA ARG A 4 8.88 -55.30 -47.94
C ARG A 4 9.42 -54.24 -46.99
N LYS A 5 10.71 -54.20 -46.74
CA LYS A 5 11.42 -53.14 -46.05
C LYS A 5 11.50 -51.96 -47.04
N ASN A 6 10.56 -51.01 -46.89
CA ASN A 6 10.66 -49.73 -47.60
C ASN A 6 11.74 -48.90 -46.92
N GLY A 7 12.80 -48.56 -47.62
CA GLY A 7 13.84 -47.65 -47.13
C GLY A 7 13.34 -46.23 -47.15
N PHE A 8 13.74 -45.44 -46.16
CA PHE A 8 13.44 -44.00 -46.08
C PHE A 8 14.10 -43.27 -47.26
N SER A 9 13.33 -42.38 -47.91
CA SER A 9 13.85 -41.49 -48.95
C SER A 9 14.68 -40.35 -48.29
N LEU A 10 15.73 -39.92 -48.93
CA LEU A 10 16.59 -38.80 -48.50
C LEU A 10 15.75 -37.50 -48.37
N VAL A 11 14.76 -37.31 -49.21
CA VAL A 11 13.82 -36.18 -49.17
C VAL A 11 12.93 -36.23 -47.91
N GLU A 12 12.47 -37.42 -47.55
CA GLU A 12 11.66 -37.65 -46.35
C GLU A 12 12.42 -37.32 -45.08
N LEU A 13 13.72 -37.67 -45.02
CA LEU A 13 14.60 -37.32 -43.93
C LEU A 13 14.84 -35.80 -43.84
N LEU A 14 15.07 -35.11 -44.98
CA LEU A 14 15.24 -33.68 -45.03
C LEU A 14 13.99 -32.93 -44.53
N VAL A 15 12.80 -33.33 -44.98
CA VAL A 15 11.53 -32.77 -44.56
C VAL A 15 11.30 -33.00 -43.06
N ALA A 16 11.59 -34.18 -42.55
CA ALA A 16 11.45 -34.47 -41.14
C ALA A 16 12.38 -33.60 -40.26
N ILE A 17 13.63 -33.39 -40.67
CA ILE A 17 14.59 -32.53 -39.94
C ILE A 17 14.14 -31.07 -39.97
N THR A 18 13.68 -30.55 -41.11
CA THR A 18 13.22 -29.17 -41.20
C THR A 18 11.97 -28.91 -40.31
N ILE A 19 11.02 -29.81 -40.32
CA ILE A 19 9.83 -29.70 -39.43
C ILE A 19 10.27 -29.80 -37.98
N SER A 20 11.17 -30.69 -37.62
CA SER A 20 11.68 -30.84 -36.25
C SER A 20 12.42 -29.59 -35.80
N MET A 21 13.21 -28.93 -36.63
CA MET A 21 13.87 -27.66 -36.31
C MET A 21 12.86 -26.55 -36.03
N VAL A 22 11.86 -26.41 -36.89
CA VAL A 22 10.78 -25.40 -36.66
C VAL A 22 10.04 -25.66 -35.36
N ALA A 23 9.72 -26.93 -35.08
CA ALA A 23 9.05 -27.29 -33.82
C ALA A 23 9.94 -26.98 -32.60
N LEU A 24 11.24 -27.27 -32.66
CA LEU A 24 12.17 -26.94 -31.55
C LEU A 24 12.28 -25.44 -31.30
N VAL A 25 12.33 -24.61 -32.35
CA VAL A 25 12.37 -23.16 -32.22
C VAL A 25 11.06 -22.64 -31.54
N ALA A 26 9.91 -23.15 -31.97
CA ALA A 26 8.61 -22.77 -31.40
C ALA A 26 8.50 -23.13 -29.89
N VAL A 27 8.92 -24.35 -29.53
CA VAL A 27 8.94 -24.81 -28.12
C VAL A 27 9.90 -23.98 -27.28
N SER A 28 11.11 -23.70 -27.82
CA SER A 28 12.11 -22.88 -27.12
C SER A 28 11.60 -21.46 -26.87
N ALA A 29 10.98 -20.83 -27.86
CA ALA A 29 10.38 -19.49 -27.71
C ALA A 29 9.27 -19.48 -26.65
N SER A 30 8.39 -20.48 -26.65
CA SER A 30 7.33 -20.65 -25.65
C SER A 30 7.91 -20.84 -24.24
N TYR A 31 8.96 -21.63 -24.11
CA TYR A 31 9.63 -21.84 -22.82
C TYR A 31 10.24 -20.55 -22.25
N VAL A 32 10.95 -19.78 -23.09
CA VAL A 32 11.54 -18.49 -22.67
C VAL A 32 10.46 -17.51 -22.24
N SER A 33 9.38 -17.39 -23.01
CA SER A 33 8.24 -16.54 -22.68
C SER A 33 7.58 -16.94 -21.36
N SER A 34 7.37 -18.24 -21.14
CA SER A 34 6.81 -18.75 -19.88
C SER A 34 7.70 -18.43 -18.68
N ARG A 35 9.03 -18.59 -18.82
CA ARG A 35 9.97 -18.22 -17.76
C ARG A 35 9.97 -16.74 -17.43
N GLN A 36 9.90 -15.87 -18.42
CA GLN A 36 9.78 -14.42 -18.21
C GLN A 36 8.50 -14.06 -17.48
N THR A 37 7.37 -14.63 -17.90
CA THR A 37 6.08 -14.41 -17.23
C THR A 37 6.13 -14.83 -15.75
N ASN A 38 6.68 -16.01 -15.46
CA ASN A 38 6.82 -16.50 -14.09
C ASN A 38 7.70 -15.59 -13.22
N LYS A 39 8.78 -15.04 -13.76
CA LYS A 39 9.63 -14.08 -13.05
C LYS A 39 8.87 -12.79 -12.73
N VAL A 40 8.16 -12.21 -13.69
CA VAL A 40 7.38 -10.99 -13.49
C VAL A 40 6.28 -11.23 -12.47
N GLN A 41 5.58 -12.37 -12.51
CA GLN A 41 4.61 -12.75 -11.49
C GLN A 41 5.25 -12.87 -10.10
N GLY A 42 6.44 -13.49 -10.01
CA GLY A 42 7.21 -13.57 -8.76
C GLY A 42 7.55 -12.20 -8.19
N MET A 43 7.77 -11.18 -9.02
CA MET A 43 7.98 -9.80 -8.58
C MET A 43 6.67 -9.09 -8.16
N GLN A 44 5.53 -9.44 -8.79
CA GLN A 44 4.23 -8.82 -8.51
C GLN A 44 3.60 -9.32 -7.20
N ASN A 45 3.81 -10.59 -6.85
CA ASN A 45 3.20 -11.20 -5.67
C ASN A 45 3.59 -10.48 -4.37
N PRO A 46 4.88 -10.29 -4.03
CA PRO A 46 5.28 -9.56 -2.84
C PRO A 46 4.71 -8.14 -2.81
N LEU A 47 4.80 -7.41 -3.94
CA LEU A 47 4.23 -6.06 -4.04
C LEU A 47 2.74 -6.04 -3.66
N THR A 48 1.99 -7.05 -4.08
CA THR A 48 0.55 -7.11 -3.82
C THR A 48 0.25 -7.51 -2.38
N GLU A 49 0.93 -8.53 -1.88
CA GLU A 49 0.69 -9.07 -0.53
C GLU A 49 1.15 -8.12 0.56
N GLU A 50 2.38 -7.62 0.47
CA GLU A 50 2.94 -6.67 1.43
C GLU A 50 2.17 -5.33 1.40
N GLY A 51 1.80 -4.85 0.21
CA GLY A 51 1.02 -3.63 0.09
C GLY A 51 -0.38 -3.77 0.69
N ARG A 52 -1.07 -4.88 0.46
CA ARG A 52 -2.38 -5.16 1.07
C ARG A 52 -2.28 -5.32 2.58
N TYR A 53 -1.28 -6.04 3.05
CA TYR A 53 -1.01 -6.19 4.48
C TYR A 53 -0.80 -4.84 5.15
N ALA A 54 0.13 -4.02 4.62
CA ALA A 54 0.43 -2.71 5.17
C ALA A 54 -0.80 -1.79 5.20
N ILE A 55 -1.57 -1.72 4.11
CA ILE A 55 -2.81 -0.94 4.06
C ILE A 55 -3.83 -1.44 5.09
N SER A 56 -3.99 -2.75 5.26
CA SER A 56 -4.93 -3.30 6.24
C SER A 56 -4.50 -2.97 7.68
N MET A 57 -3.22 -3.02 7.99
CA MET A 57 -2.67 -2.63 9.30
C MET A 57 -2.84 -1.13 9.55
N ILE A 58 -2.55 -0.29 8.55
CA ILE A 58 -2.78 1.17 8.65
C ILE A 58 -4.26 1.46 8.91
N GLN A 59 -5.17 0.83 8.16
CA GLN A 59 -6.61 1.00 8.35
C GLN A 59 -7.03 0.63 9.78
N ARG A 60 -6.55 -0.50 10.27
CA ARG A 60 -6.86 -0.98 11.61
C ARG A 60 -6.35 -0.02 12.69
N ILE A 61 -5.10 0.43 12.61
CA ILE A 61 -4.52 1.35 13.59
C ILE A 61 -5.17 2.72 13.55
N VAL A 62 -5.37 3.29 12.35
CA VAL A 62 -6.00 4.61 12.21
C VAL A 62 -7.46 4.60 12.69
N SER A 63 -8.19 3.49 12.47
CA SER A 63 -9.56 3.37 12.96
C SER A 63 -9.67 3.29 14.49
N GLN A 64 -8.59 2.94 15.19
CA GLN A 64 -8.50 2.90 16.66
C GLN A 64 -8.25 4.30 17.26
N ALA A 65 -7.70 5.23 16.47
CA ALA A 65 -7.32 6.56 16.93
C ALA A 65 -8.50 7.27 17.63
N GLY A 66 -8.22 7.87 18.78
CA GLY A 66 -9.21 8.56 19.60
C GLY A 66 -10.10 7.65 20.45
N PHE A 67 -9.93 6.32 20.41
CA PHE A 67 -10.68 5.42 21.29
C PHE A 67 -10.32 5.66 22.76
N ARG A 68 -11.33 5.61 23.63
CA ARG A 68 -11.26 5.77 25.10
C ARG A 68 -12.17 4.74 25.73
N GLN A 69 -11.75 4.19 26.86
CA GLN A 69 -12.60 3.24 27.62
C GLN A 69 -13.80 3.92 28.26
N THR A 70 -13.61 5.13 28.74
CA THR A 70 -14.67 5.92 29.38
C THR A 70 -15.00 7.13 28.50
N PRO A 71 -16.27 7.30 28.08
CA PRO A 71 -16.68 8.43 27.25
C PRO A 71 -16.44 9.81 27.91
N VAL A 72 -16.33 9.83 29.26
CA VAL A 72 -16.13 11.07 30.06
C VAL A 72 -14.68 11.54 30.02
N SER A 73 -13.73 10.67 29.66
CA SER A 73 -12.32 11.07 29.52
C SER A 73 -12.16 12.06 28.38
N ALA A 74 -11.36 13.10 28.60
CA ALA A 74 -11.04 14.05 27.55
C ALA A 74 -10.44 13.33 26.34
N MET A 75 -10.91 13.66 25.13
CA MET A 75 -10.31 13.13 23.92
C MET A 75 -8.88 13.66 23.80
N PRO A 76 -7.89 12.80 23.48
CA PRO A 76 -6.57 13.30 23.15
C PRO A 76 -6.67 14.32 22.01
N ALA A 77 -6.20 15.55 22.23
CA ALA A 77 -6.27 16.62 21.23
C ALA A 77 -5.59 16.19 19.91
N ASP A 78 -4.58 15.37 20.03
CA ASP A 78 -3.74 14.89 18.92
C ASP A 78 -3.95 13.39 18.65
N ARG A 79 -5.22 12.93 18.64
CA ARG A 79 -5.55 11.53 18.34
C ARG A 79 -4.92 11.03 17.03
N ILE A 80 -4.79 11.93 16.06
CA ILE A 80 -4.08 11.71 14.79
C ILE A 80 -3.17 12.92 14.53
N GLU A 81 -1.92 12.63 14.21
CA GLU A 81 -0.93 13.63 13.82
C GLU A 81 -0.21 13.15 12.55
N VAL A 82 0.05 14.09 11.64
CA VAL A 82 0.91 13.85 10.46
C VAL A 82 1.98 14.93 10.43
N ALA A 83 3.23 14.50 10.48
CA ALA A 83 4.38 15.38 10.36
C ALA A 83 5.36 14.76 9.36
N ALA A 84 5.69 15.45 8.28
CA ALA A 84 6.66 15.00 7.28
C ALA A 84 6.45 13.54 6.81
N ASN A 85 5.21 13.15 6.51
CA ASN A 85 4.81 11.78 6.12
C ASN A 85 5.00 10.71 7.24
N VAL A 86 5.05 11.15 8.49
CA VAL A 86 4.92 10.30 9.67
C VAL A 86 3.48 10.39 10.15
N LEU A 87 2.83 9.25 10.32
CA LEU A 87 1.47 9.15 10.81
C LEU A 87 1.49 8.64 12.24
N THR A 88 1.01 9.44 13.17
CA THR A 88 0.89 9.07 14.58
C THR A 88 -0.59 8.88 14.94
N ALA A 89 -0.91 7.73 15.52
CA ALA A 89 -2.24 7.43 16.04
C ALA A 89 -2.16 7.22 17.56
N ARG A 90 -3.05 7.89 18.31
CA ARG A 90 -3.12 7.78 19.79
C ARG A 90 -4.49 7.30 20.22
N PHE A 91 -4.53 6.33 21.13
CA PHE A 91 -5.74 5.78 21.69
C PHE A 91 -5.47 5.12 23.04
N GLU A 92 -6.53 4.81 23.80
CA GLU A 92 -6.48 4.00 24.99
C GLU A 92 -6.86 2.56 24.66
N ALA A 93 -6.08 1.58 25.08
CA ALA A 93 -6.33 0.18 24.74
C ALA A 93 -7.53 -0.38 25.48
N ASP A 94 -8.31 -1.25 24.83
CA ASP A 94 -9.48 -1.92 25.39
C ASP A 94 -9.16 -3.27 26.05
N GLY A 95 -7.94 -3.76 25.85
CA GLY A 95 -7.50 -5.09 26.34
C GLY A 95 -8.12 -6.27 25.59
N ARG A 96 -8.78 -6.06 24.44
CA ARG A 96 -9.50 -7.12 23.71
C ARG A 96 -9.33 -7.07 22.20
N ASN A 97 -9.61 -5.91 21.57
CA ASN A 97 -9.74 -5.81 20.12
C ASN A 97 -8.76 -4.84 19.49
N LEU A 98 -8.29 -3.86 20.26
CA LEU A 98 -7.35 -2.86 19.78
C LEU A 98 -5.94 -3.45 19.77
N ILE A 99 -5.17 -3.15 18.73
CA ILE A 99 -3.87 -3.76 18.51
C ILE A 99 -2.74 -2.74 18.51
N ALA A 100 -1.56 -3.21 18.91
CA ALA A 100 -0.28 -2.52 18.74
C ALA A 100 0.33 -2.78 17.36
N CYS A 101 1.52 -2.23 17.11
CA CYS A 101 2.24 -2.35 15.83
C CYS A 101 2.57 -3.78 15.42
N ASP A 102 2.78 -4.66 16.37
CA ASP A 102 3.09 -6.09 16.19
C ASP A 102 1.85 -6.99 16.11
N GLY A 103 0.66 -6.39 16.17
CA GLY A 103 -0.62 -7.10 16.19
C GLY A 103 -1.02 -7.63 17.58
N SER A 104 -0.20 -7.46 18.61
CA SER A 104 -0.54 -7.81 19.98
C SER A 104 -1.66 -6.92 20.53
N VAL A 105 -2.38 -7.40 21.52
CA VAL A 105 -3.42 -6.64 22.22
C VAL A 105 -2.82 -6.03 23.48
N PRO A 106 -2.72 -4.68 23.57
CA PRO A 106 -2.21 -4.03 24.78
C PRO A 106 -3.17 -4.17 25.96
N LEU A 107 -2.64 -4.02 27.16
CA LEU A 107 -3.44 -4.05 28.39
C LEU A 107 -4.52 -2.97 28.38
N ALA A 108 -5.70 -3.28 28.91
CA ALA A 108 -6.82 -2.36 29.05
C ALA A 108 -6.40 -1.10 29.82
N GLY A 109 -6.79 0.08 29.33
CA GLY A 109 -6.45 1.38 29.91
C GLY A 109 -5.05 1.90 29.58
N ALA A 110 -4.23 1.10 28.88
CA ALA A 110 -2.90 1.55 28.47
C ALA A 110 -3.01 2.58 27.33
N ALA A 111 -2.42 3.76 27.53
CA ALA A 111 -2.31 4.76 26.47
C ALA A 111 -1.33 4.26 25.40
N GLN A 112 -1.75 4.26 24.16
CA GLN A 112 -0.97 3.84 23.01
C GLN A 112 -0.64 5.03 22.11
N THR A 113 0.61 5.11 21.66
CA THR A 113 1.08 6.05 20.65
C THR A 113 1.79 5.24 19.57
N LEU A 114 1.14 5.04 18.44
CA LEU A 114 1.66 4.24 17.34
C LEU A 114 2.10 5.16 16.21
N VAL A 115 3.38 5.05 15.84
CA VAL A 115 4.01 5.89 14.82
C VAL A 115 4.30 5.06 13.59
N ILE A 116 3.69 5.41 12.47
CA ILE A 116 3.88 4.74 11.18
C ILE A 116 4.69 5.67 10.29
N GLN A 117 5.79 5.18 9.76
CA GLN A 117 6.71 5.98 8.95
C GLN A 117 7.45 5.16 7.89
N LYS A 118 7.82 5.84 6.81
CA LYS A 118 8.80 5.34 5.86
C LYS A 118 10.20 5.69 6.33
N THR A 119 11.09 4.71 6.35
CA THR A 119 12.51 4.96 6.66
C THR A 119 13.30 5.34 5.41
N ASN A 120 14.49 5.91 5.61
CA ASN A 120 15.43 6.20 4.52
C ASN A 120 15.95 4.93 3.83
N THR A 121 15.82 3.77 4.48
CA THR A 121 16.24 2.46 3.95
C THR A 121 15.11 1.77 3.17
N GLY A 122 14.01 2.46 2.88
CA GLY A 122 12.89 1.92 2.10
C GLY A 122 12.00 0.93 2.85
N LYS A 123 12.00 0.98 4.18
CA LYS A 123 11.10 0.19 5.02
C LYS A 123 9.82 0.98 5.34
N LEU A 124 8.73 0.28 5.61
CA LEU A 124 7.58 0.81 6.33
C LEU A 124 7.61 0.25 7.74
N GLN A 125 7.70 1.13 8.72
CA GLN A 125 7.76 0.77 10.13
C GLN A 125 6.55 1.30 10.90
N CYS A 126 6.09 0.51 11.87
CA CYS A 126 5.23 0.99 12.94
C CYS A 126 5.99 0.85 14.26
N GLY A 127 6.36 1.97 14.88
CA GLY A 127 7.28 1.97 16.01
C GLY A 127 8.62 1.32 15.63
N THR A 128 8.92 0.18 16.25
CA THR A 128 10.13 -0.62 15.98
C THR A 128 9.86 -1.83 15.07
N VAL A 129 8.60 -2.05 14.68
CA VAL A 129 8.19 -3.23 13.89
C VAL A 129 8.23 -2.91 12.40
N ASP A 130 9.01 -3.65 11.65
CA ASP A 130 9.06 -3.57 10.19
C ASP A 130 7.83 -4.29 9.60
N TRP A 131 6.95 -3.57 8.93
CA TRP A 131 5.83 -4.15 8.18
C TRP A 131 6.20 -4.50 6.75
N ILE A 132 7.07 -3.68 6.16
CA ILE A 132 7.70 -3.92 4.87
C ILE A 132 9.19 -3.64 5.05
N ALA A 133 10.02 -4.58 4.63
CA ALA A 133 11.47 -4.43 4.68
C ALA A 133 12.09 -5.05 3.44
N PRO A 134 12.90 -4.30 2.67
CA PRO A 134 13.70 -4.88 1.61
C PRO A 134 14.66 -5.93 2.18
N ALA A 135 14.95 -6.99 1.43
CA ALA A 135 15.94 -7.98 1.84
C ALA A 135 17.34 -7.35 1.89
N ILE A 136 18.14 -7.77 2.86
CA ILE A 136 19.48 -7.21 3.10
C ILE A 136 20.41 -7.44 1.90
N SER A 137 20.13 -8.43 1.07
CA SER A 137 21.01 -8.88 -0.02
C SER A 137 20.62 -8.43 -1.43
N GLY A 138 19.55 -7.67 -1.62
CA GLY A 138 19.09 -7.22 -2.94
C GLY A 138 18.67 -8.34 -3.92
N THR A 139 18.63 -9.58 -3.44
CA THR A 139 18.25 -10.77 -4.23
C THR A 139 16.89 -11.33 -3.86
N GLY A 140 16.19 -10.65 -2.95
CA GLY A 140 14.93 -11.11 -2.37
C GLY A 140 13.72 -10.84 -3.24
N ASN A 141 12.67 -11.59 -2.96
CA ASN A 141 11.33 -11.36 -3.52
C ASN A 141 10.52 -10.44 -2.61
N SER A 142 11.14 -9.44 -2.00
CA SER A 142 10.50 -8.44 -1.14
C SER A 142 10.27 -7.13 -1.86
N SER A 143 9.60 -6.20 -1.20
CA SER A 143 9.29 -4.88 -1.72
C SER A 143 10.03 -3.79 -0.95
N GLU A 144 10.28 -2.69 -1.62
CA GLU A 144 10.83 -1.47 -1.04
C GLU A 144 9.78 -0.35 -1.07
N VAL A 145 9.65 0.39 0.01
CA VAL A 145 8.78 1.56 0.07
C VAL A 145 9.48 2.75 -0.58
N VAL A 146 8.95 3.18 -1.71
CA VAL A 146 9.46 4.34 -2.46
C VAL A 146 8.90 5.63 -1.91
N ASP A 147 7.58 5.66 -1.66
CA ASP A 147 6.91 6.84 -1.15
C ASP A 147 5.76 6.45 -0.20
N PHE A 148 5.55 7.29 0.81
CA PHE A 148 4.49 7.18 1.78
C PHE A 148 3.93 8.57 2.05
N LEU A 149 2.70 8.83 1.63
CA LEU A 149 2.05 10.12 1.77
C LEU A 149 0.76 9.98 2.56
N VAL A 150 0.60 10.83 3.56
CA VAL A 150 -0.60 10.90 4.38
C VAL A 150 -1.20 12.29 4.29
N LYS A 151 -2.53 12.37 4.16
CA LYS A 151 -3.29 13.62 4.17
C LYS A 151 -4.45 13.51 5.14
N PHE A 152 -4.74 14.61 5.84
CA PHE A 152 -5.95 14.75 6.62
C PHE A 152 -7.14 15.09 5.73
N GLY A 153 -8.25 14.43 5.92
CA GLY A 153 -9.55 14.89 5.44
C GLY A 153 -10.19 15.75 6.52
N ILE A 154 -10.35 17.03 6.23
CA ILE A 154 -10.92 18.03 7.14
C ILE A 154 -12.33 18.39 6.72
N ASP A 155 -13.19 18.51 7.72
CA ASP A 155 -14.55 19.02 7.63
C ASP A 155 -14.57 20.40 8.30
N THR A 156 -14.73 21.46 7.49
CA THR A 156 -14.53 22.86 7.90
C THR A 156 -15.79 23.56 8.36
N GLY A 157 -16.93 22.91 8.30
CA GLY A 157 -18.21 23.48 8.75
C GLY A 157 -18.22 23.84 10.23
N PRO A 158 -19.14 24.73 10.67
CA PRO A 158 -19.35 25.02 12.08
C PRO A 158 -19.80 23.74 12.81
N ALA A 159 -19.25 23.53 14.01
CA ALA A 159 -19.65 22.42 14.86
C ALA A 159 -21.12 22.55 15.23
N LEU A 160 -21.87 21.46 15.08
CA LEU A 160 -23.15 21.30 15.75
C LEU A 160 -22.93 21.07 17.25
N THR A 161 -24.00 21.25 18.02
CA THR A 161 -23.98 21.06 19.47
C THR A 161 -23.34 19.72 19.87
N PRO A 162 -22.78 19.62 21.10
CA PRO A 162 -22.10 18.40 21.59
C PRO A 162 -22.93 17.12 21.46
N GLU A 163 -24.25 17.24 21.44
CA GLU A 163 -25.21 16.13 21.37
C GLU A 163 -25.13 15.32 20.07
N ASN A 164 -24.62 15.90 18.97
CA ASN A 164 -24.52 15.24 17.66
C ASN A 164 -23.07 14.90 17.22
N PHE A 165 -22.15 14.79 18.17
CA PHE A 165 -20.73 14.48 17.88
C PHE A 165 -20.10 15.41 16.81
N GLY A 166 -20.66 16.60 16.64
CA GLY A 166 -20.20 17.59 15.67
C GLY A 166 -20.61 17.34 14.23
N CYS A 167 -21.33 16.25 13.94
CA CYS A 167 -21.84 15.95 12.60
C CYS A 167 -23.34 16.17 12.52
N GLY A 168 -23.83 16.76 11.44
CA GLY A 168 -25.25 16.97 11.24
C GLY A 168 -25.66 17.09 9.79
N ILE A 169 -26.96 17.04 9.56
CA ILE A 169 -27.53 17.26 8.25
C ILE A 169 -27.52 18.78 7.98
N ALA A 170 -26.94 19.19 6.86
CA ALA A 170 -26.95 20.58 6.44
C ALA A 170 -28.38 21.09 6.26
N ASN A 171 -28.76 22.12 7.02
CA ASN A 171 -29.95 22.89 6.72
C ASN A 171 -29.63 23.81 5.53
N ALA A 172 -30.62 24.06 4.68
CA ALA A 172 -30.50 24.91 3.51
C ALA A 172 -29.88 26.27 3.89
N GLY A 173 -28.66 26.52 3.39
CA GLY A 173 -27.94 27.79 3.57
C GLY A 173 -26.76 27.79 4.52
N THR A 174 -26.58 26.77 5.39
CA THR A 174 -25.41 26.68 6.28
C THR A 174 -24.72 25.35 6.06
N LYS A 175 -23.47 25.35 5.60
CA LYS A 175 -22.65 24.14 5.49
C LYS A 175 -22.16 23.77 6.89
N LEU A 176 -22.96 22.96 7.60
CA LEU A 176 -22.58 22.40 8.89
C LEU A 176 -21.61 21.22 8.69
N ARG A 177 -20.86 20.87 9.72
CA ARG A 177 -20.07 19.62 9.73
C ARG A 177 -20.98 18.43 9.48
N ASP A 178 -20.74 17.73 8.37
CA ASP A 178 -21.45 16.51 8.00
C ASP A 178 -20.60 15.25 8.20
N CYS A 179 -19.38 15.41 8.73
CA CYS A 179 -18.39 14.35 8.91
C CYS A 179 -17.86 13.73 7.62
N ILE A 180 -18.05 14.41 6.52
CA ILE A 180 -17.43 14.12 5.23
C ILE A 180 -16.30 15.13 5.03
N ALA A 181 -15.16 14.67 4.53
CA ALA A 181 -14.03 15.56 4.28
C ALA A 181 -14.31 16.51 3.12
N ASP A 182 -14.27 17.79 3.37
CA ASP A 182 -14.33 18.84 2.35
C ASP A 182 -13.07 18.92 1.49
N SER A 183 -11.93 18.69 2.13
CA SER A 183 -10.62 18.76 1.48
C SER A 183 -9.60 17.83 2.15
N TYR A 184 -8.54 17.52 1.42
CA TYR A 184 -7.44 16.71 1.91
C TYR A 184 -6.15 17.52 1.92
N VAL A 185 -5.56 17.71 3.10
CA VAL A 185 -4.37 18.56 3.33
C VAL A 185 -3.26 17.75 3.98
N SER A 186 -2.00 18.08 3.68
CA SER A 186 -0.83 17.45 4.30
C SER A 186 -0.46 18.09 5.65
N THR A 187 -0.86 19.33 5.88
CA THR A 187 -0.69 20.07 7.13
C THR A 187 -2.00 20.77 7.46
N LEU A 188 -2.33 20.82 8.74
CA LEU A 188 -3.56 21.52 9.15
C LEU A 188 -3.42 23.02 8.91
N PRO A 189 -4.38 23.66 8.23
CA PRO A 189 -4.40 25.10 8.08
C PRO A 189 -4.58 25.80 9.44
N LEU A 190 -4.12 27.05 9.51
CA LEU A 190 -4.34 27.88 10.70
C LEU A 190 -5.84 28.00 11.00
N GLY A 191 -6.21 27.79 12.27
CA GLY A 191 -7.60 27.85 12.72
C GLY A 191 -8.40 26.56 12.54
N VAL A 192 -7.82 25.50 11.96
CA VAL A 192 -8.44 24.17 11.90
C VAL A 192 -7.97 23.35 13.10
N ASN A 193 -8.91 22.87 13.87
CA ASN A 193 -8.65 22.07 15.06
C ASN A 193 -8.61 20.56 14.72
N ALA A 194 -7.98 19.78 15.59
CA ALA A 194 -7.87 18.33 15.43
C ALA A 194 -9.23 17.60 15.45
N ASP A 195 -10.25 18.19 16.04
CA ASP A 195 -11.63 17.66 16.04
C ASP A 195 -12.30 17.75 14.66
N GLN A 196 -11.82 18.62 13.77
CA GLN A 196 -12.29 18.76 12.38
C GLN A 196 -11.68 17.69 11.44
N ILE A 197 -10.71 16.92 11.89
CA ILE A 197 -10.17 15.80 11.11
C ILE A 197 -11.16 14.64 11.16
N VAL A 198 -11.77 14.33 10.03
CA VAL A 198 -12.80 13.29 9.90
C VAL A 198 -12.30 12.03 9.23
N SER A 199 -11.23 12.14 8.46
CA SER A 199 -10.64 10.99 7.76
C SER A 199 -9.14 11.19 7.54
N VAL A 200 -8.46 10.09 7.18
CA VAL A 200 -7.06 10.07 6.78
C VAL A 200 -6.96 9.38 5.43
N LYS A 201 -6.36 10.05 4.45
CA LYS A 201 -6.06 9.49 3.15
C LYS A 201 -4.59 9.10 3.08
N VAL A 202 -4.32 7.84 2.75
CA VAL A 202 -2.98 7.27 2.70
C VAL A 202 -2.66 6.81 1.30
N CYS A 203 -1.46 7.13 0.84
CA CYS A 203 -0.82 6.55 -0.34
C CYS A 203 0.45 5.83 0.08
N LEU A 204 0.62 4.62 -0.41
CA LEU A 204 1.82 3.81 -0.26
C LEU A 204 2.29 3.38 -1.65
N LEU A 205 3.48 3.81 -2.07
CA LEU A 205 4.11 3.41 -3.32
C LEU A 205 5.21 2.41 -3.03
N LEU A 206 5.05 1.21 -3.55
CA LEU A 206 6.02 0.12 -3.44
C LEU A 206 6.75 -0.09 -4.75
N ARG A 207 7.97 -0.60 -4.65
CA ARG A 207 8.82 -1.02 -5.76
C ARG A 207 9.33 -2.43 -5.52
N SER A 208 9.40 -3.26 -6.56
CA SER A 208 10.05 -4.58 -6.46
C SER A 208 11.53 -4.42 -6.15
N GLU A 209 12.06 -5.28 -5.30
CA GLU A 209 13.49 -5.36 -5.08
C GLU A 209 14.20 -5.99 -6.28
N ALA A 210 13.63 -7.09 -6.78
CA ALA A 210 14.13 -7.78 -7.97
C ALA A 210 14.01 -6.92 -9.24
N VAL A 211 14.90 -7.17 -10.18
CA VAL A 211 15.00 -6.51 -11.49
C VAL A 211 14.81 -7.55 -12.59
N ASP A 212 14.05 -7.23 -13.63
CA ASP A 212 13.90 -8.08 -14.80
C ASP A 212 13.99 -7.28 -16.10
N SER A 213 14.78 -7.77 -17.05
CA SER A 213 15.03 -7.11 -18.33
C SER A 213 13.79 -6.95 -19.21
N SER A 214 12.76 -7.76 -19.00
CA SER A 214 11.49 -7.68 -19.72
C SER A 214 10.58 -6.56 -19.22
N VAL A 215 10.85 -6.00 -18.03
CA VAL A 215 10.08 -4.90 -17.47
C VAL A 215 10.49 -3.60 -18.16
N MET A 216 9.62 -3.11 -19.03
CA MET A 216 9.75 -1.81 -19.70
C MET A 216 8.59 -0.91 -19.30
N LYS A 217 8.88 0.35 -19.03
CA LYS A 217 7.88 1.36 -18.68
C LYS A 217 7.83 2.44 -19.76
N PRO A 218 6.64 2.83 -20.22
CA PRO A 218 6.50 3.86 -21.25
C PRO A 218 6.86 5.27 -20.75
N ALA A 219 6.74 5.49 -19.42
CA ALA A 219 6.98 6.79 -18.80
C ALA A 219 7.63 6.62 -17.42
N LEU A 220 8.08 7.72 -16.82
CA LEU A 220 8.52 7.78 -15.44
C LEU A 220 7.35 7.44 -14.49
N VAL A 221 7.68 6.80 -13.38
CA VAL A 221 6.71 6.50 -12.32
C VAL A 221 6.45 7.76 -11.51
N LYS A 222 5.19 8.03 -11.20
CA LYS A 222 4.80 9.14 -10.32
C LYS A 222 4.77 8.70 -8.86
N ASN A 223 5.25 9.58 -7.99
CA ASN A 223 5.11 9.41 -6.55
C ASN A 223 3.66 9.69 -6.10
N CYS A 224 3.40 9.58 -4.79
CA CYS A 224 2.08 9.81 -4.21
C CYS A 224 1.55 11.26 -4.34
N SER A 225 2.42 12.21 -4.62
CA SER A 225 2.04 13.62 -4.91
C SER A 225 1.86 13.91 -6.40
N GLY A 226 2.10 12.92 -7.27
CA GLY A 226 1.96 13.06 -8.73
C GLY A 226 3.22 13.57 -9.43
N THR A 227 4.34 13.72 -8.71
CA THR A 227 5.63 14.14 -9.26
C THR A 227 6.38 12.94 -9.84
N ASP A 228 7.05 13.14 -10.97
CA ASP A 228 7.83 12.09 -11.62
C ASP A 228 9.07 11.73 -10.79
N ILE A 229 9.30 10.43 -10.60
CA ILE A 229 10.49 9.91 -9.92
C ILE A 229 11.57 9.67 -10.97
N ALA A 230 12.71 10.33 -10.81
CA ALA A 230 13.84 10.20 -11.72
C ALA A 230 14.34 8.74 -11.83
N ASN A 231 14.85 8.39 -13.02
CA ASN A 231 15.48 7.09 -13.33
C ASN A 231 14.57 5.86 -13.21
N THR A 232 13.24 6.03 -13.01
CA THR A 232 12.33 4.89 -12.87
C THR A 232 11.97 4.22 -14.20
N LYS A 233 12.16 4.91 -15.33
CA LYS A 233 11.81 4.36 -16.65
C LYS A 233 12.64 3.12 -16.99
N ASP A 234 13.95 3.16 -16.72
CA ASP A 234 14.92 2.17 -17.17
C ASP A 234 15.46 1.28 -16.04
N ASP A 235 14.95 1.40 -14.83
CA ASP A 235 15.39 0.63 -13.65
C ASP A 235 14.91 -0.83 -13.65
N ARG A 236 14.03 -1.21 -14.60
CA ARG A 236 13.52 -2.57 -14.78
C ARG A 236 12.86 -3.17 -13.56
N LYS A 237 12.33 -2.32 -12.68
CA LYS A 237 11.59 -2.69 -11.47
C LYS A 237 10.10 -2.48 -11.67
N LEU A 238 9.29 -3.25 -10.95
CA LEU A 238 7.85 -3.05 -10.90
C LEU A 238 7.49 -2.07 -9.79
N TYR A 239 6.47 -1.26 -10.04
CA TYR A 239 5.93 -0.29 -9.08
C TYR A 239 4.44 -0.51 -8.90
N ARG A 240 3.97 -0.33 -7.68
CA ARG A 240 2.54 -0.39 -7.37
C ARG A 240 2.17 0.60 -6.29
N ALA A 241 1.18 1.45 -6.60
CA ALA A 241 0.61 2.38 -5.64
C ALA A 241 -0.65 1.80 -5.01
N PHE A 242 -0.79 1.97 -3.70
CA PHE A 242 -1.96 1.62 -2.91
C PHE A 242 -2.53 2.88 -2.30
N TRP A 243 -3.85 3.07 -2.45
CA TRP A 243 -4.57 4.21 -1.91
C TRP A 243 -5.68 3.73 -1.00
N THR A 244 -5.84 4.40 0.12
CA THR A 244 -6.99 4.16 1.01
C THR A 244 -7.41 5.46 1.68
N THR A 245 -8.69 5.54 2.01
CA THR A 245 -9.25 6.61 2.85
C THR A 245 -9.91 5.95 4.04
N ILE A 246 -9.53 6.37 5.24
CA ILE A 246 -9.94 5.78 6.50
C ILE A 246 -10.71 6.83 7.29
N LEU A 247 -11.96 6.52 7.63
CA LEU A 247 -12.78 7.38 8.48
C LEU A 247 -12.39 7.20 9.95
N LEU A 248 -12.27 8.31 10.66
CA LEU A 248 -12.05 8.30 12.10
C LEU A 248 -13.39 8.06 12.82
N LYS A 249 -13.51 6.92 13.48
CA LYS A 249 -14.76 6.50 14.15
C LYS A 249 -14.89 7.08 15.55
N ASN A 250 -13.77 7.24 16.25
CA ASN A 250 -13.75 7.73 17.64
C ASN A 250 -13.50 9.24 17.62
N ARG A 251 -14.54 10.00 17.91
CA ARG A 251 -14.55 11.46 17.86
C ARG A 251 -14.99 12.04 19.18
#